data_627f0f61b46dc8df3cad65813f003c1c
#
_entry.id   627f0f61b46dc8df3cad65813f003c1c
#
_cell.length_a   1.000
_cell.length_b   1.000
_cell.length_c   1.000
_cell.angle_alpha   90.00
_cell.angle_beta   90.00
_cell.angle_gamma   90.00
#
_symmetry.space_group_name_H-M   'P 1'
#
loop_
_entity.id
_entity.type
_entity.pdbx_description
1 polymer ?
#
loop_
_entity_poly.entity_id
_entity_poly.type
_entity_poly.pdbx_seq_one_letter_code
_entity_poly.pdbx_strand_id
1 'polypeptide(L)'
;MKAVLCAFLLVVLAWLPGAARADDPPQAGRDYVEIPDGKPWAARPGRIEVVELFGYACPHCAHFEPLLKEWKQRQGKDVDLVPVPAAFGGAWGAWARAFFAASDLGLLSRTHDAVFAAIHQNGQLPRNPSAQELAAFYGRYGVDPERFRAALADPRVDARLARAREFAIASGVEGTPTLIVNGRYRVLGSTLEESLRIADWLVARERQPAKSGKAP
;
A
#
# COMPACT_ATOMS: atom_id res chain seq x y z
N MET A 1 -63.27 38.65 27.73
CA MET A 1 -62.10 38.94 26.90
C MET A 1 -61.16 37.71 27.05
N LYS A 2 -61.13 36.83 26.09
CA LYS A 2 -60.35 35.56 26.14
C LYS A 2 -59.17 35.73 25.19
N ALA A 3 -57.96 35.76 25.74
CA ALA A 3 -56.72 35.80 24.98
C ALA A 3 -56.37 34.38 24.51
N VAL A 4 -56.28 34.18 23.20
CA VAL A 4 -55.82 32.92 22.55
C VAL A 4 -54.32 33.07 22.33
N LEU A 5 -53.55 32.27 23.05
CA LEU A 5 -52.10 32.16 22.89
C LEU A 5 -51.80 31.11 21.83
N CYS A 6 -51.41 31.50 20.61
CA CYS A 6 -50.89 30.62 19.58
C CYS A 6 -49.43 30.30 19.86
N ALA A 7 -49.14 29.09 20.29
CA ALA A 7 -47.80 28.57 20.40
C ALA A 7 -47.31 28.05 19.02
N PHE A 8 -46.40 28.76 18.39
CA PHE A 8 -45.67 28.27 17.21
C PHE A 8 -44.56 27.28 17.65
N LEU A 9 -44.78 25.98 17.38
CA LEU A 9 -43.78 24.97 17.55
C LEU A 9 -42.86 24.98 16.33
N LEU A 10 -41.68 25.60 16.45
CA LEU A 10 -40.61 25.51 15.45
C LEU A 10 -39.95 24.14 15.54
N VAL A 11 -40.29 23.24 14.62
CA VAL A 11 -39.58 21.99 14.43
C VAL A 11 -38.28 22.28 13.67
N VAL A 12 -37.19 22.44 14.42
CA VAL A 12 -35.84 22.50 13.86
C VAL A 12 -35.45 21.07 13.52
N LEU A 13 -35.60 20.71 12.25
CA LEU A 13 -35.05 19.43 11.70
C LEU A 13 -33.52 19.58 11.70
N ALA A 14 -32.87 19.10 12.75
CA ALA A 14 -31.42 19.00 12.82
C ALA A 14 -30.95 17.96 11.77
N TRP A 15 -30.38 18.43 10.68
CA TRP A 15 -29.57 17.62 9.79
C TRP A 15 -28.31 17.18 10.55
N LEU A 16 -28.37 16.02 11.21
CA LEU A 16 -27.19 15.34 11.69
C LEU A 16 -26.50 14.76 10.46
N PRO A 17 -25.23 15.14 10.18
CA PRO A 17 -24.45 14.40 9.20
C PRO A 17 -24.39 12.93 9.65
N GLY A 18 -24.94 12.03 8.86
CA GLY A 18 -24.95 10.62 9.17
C GLY A 18 -23.51 10.14 9.37
N ALA A 19 -23.20 9.71 10.59
CA ALA A 19 -21.94 9.01 10.84
C ALA A 19 -21.91 7.80 9.90
N ALA A 20 -20.94 7.76 8.98
CA ALA A 20 -20.74 6.61 8.08
C ALA A 20 -20.63 5.35 8.94
N ARG A 21 -21.55 4.40 8.74
CA ARG A 21 -21.51 3.13 9.45
C ARG A 21 -20.39 2.30 8.85
N ALA A 22 -19.68 1.55 9.70
CA ALA A 22 -18.62 0.62 9.29
C ALA A 22 -19.10 -0.41 8.25
N ASP A 23 -20.41 -0.62 8.12
CA ASP A 23 -21.05 -1.57 7.22
C ASP A 23 -21.44 -0.99 5.83
N ASP A 24 -21.32 0.34 5.63
CA ASP A 24 -21.63 0.93 4.34
C ASP A 24 -20.57 0.52 3.29
N PRO A 25 -20.98 0.21 2.04
CA PRO A 25 -20.02 -0.12 1.00
C PRO A 25 -19.09 1.07 0.72
N PRO A 26 -17.78 0.82 0.48
CA PRO A 26 -16.85 1.87 0.11
C PRO A 26 -17.31 2.69 -1.11
N GLN A 27 -17.10 3.99 -1.07
CA GLN A 27 -17.54 4.94 -2.08
C GLN A 27 -16.35 5.57 -2.80
N ALA A 28 -16.46 5.66 -4.14
CA ALA A 28 -15.49 6.37 -4.95
C ALA A 28 -15.39 7.85 -4.55
N GLY A 29 -14.19 8.41 -4.52
CA GLY A 29 -13.90 9.77 -4.12
C GLY A 29 -13.78 9.99 -2.61
N ARG A 30 -14.30 9.06 -1.77
CA ARG A 30 -14.18 9.11 -0.31
C ARG A 30 -13.26 8.01 0.23
N ASP A 31 -13.52 6.77 -0.12
CA ASP A 31 -12.84 5.60 0.43
C ASP A 31 -11.81 5.02 -0.56
N TYR A 32 -11.96 5.29 -1.82
CA TYR A 32 -11.00 4.95 -2.87
C TYR A 32 -11.12 5.90 -4.06
N VAL A 33 -10.06 5.96 -4.87
CA VAL A 33 -10.04 6.69 -6.15
C VAL A 33 -9.87 5.67 -7.28
N GLU A 34 -10.63 5.83 -8.35
CA GLU A 34 -10.39 5.12 -9.62
C GLU A 34 -9.22 5.80 -10.34
N ILE A 35 -8.23 5.00 -10.75
CA ILE A 35 -7.05 5.48 -11.46
C ILE A 35 -7.33 5.41 -12.97
N PRO A 36 -7.45 6.55 -13.67
CA PRO A 36 -7.68 6.55 -15.12
C PRO A 36 -6.54 5.82 -15.84
N ASP A 37 -6.90 4.90 -16.75
CA ASP A 37 -5.96 4.09 -17.54
C ASP A 37 -4.92 3.33 -16.69
N GLY A 38 -5.20 3.15 -15.41
CA GLY A 38 -4.34 2.48 -14.45
C GLY A 38 -4.04 1.03 -14.85
N LYS A 39 -2.80 0.61 -14.63
CA LYS A 39 -2.31 -0.72 -14.99
C LYS A 39 -1.69 -1.41 -13.78
N PRO A 40 -1.87 -2.74 -13.64
CA PRO A 40 -1.19 -3.49 -12.60
C PRO A 40 0.33 -3.36 -12.70
N TRP A 41 0.99 -3.47 -11.56
CA TRP A 41 2.45 -3.50 -11.48
C TRP A 41 3.03 -4.78 -12.08
N ALA A 42 2.46 -5.95 -11.77
CA ALA A 42 2.94 -7.26 -12.19
C ALA A 42 1.75 -8.19 -12.49
N ALA A 43 0.89 -7.78 -13.45
CA ALA A 43 -0.30 -8.52 -13.83
C ALA A 43 -0.03 -10.00 -14.12
N ARG A 44 -0.83 -10.88 -13.53
CA ARG A 44 -0.86 -12.30 -13.83
C ARG A 44 -2.28 -12.72 -14.22
N PRO A 45 -2.47 -13.51 -15.31
CA PRO A 45 -3.80 -13.95 -15.73
C PRO A 45 -4.56 -14.65 -14.60
N GLY A 46 -5.82 -14.29 -14.39
CA GLY A 46 -6.69 -14.87 -13.36
C GLY A 46 -6.34 -14.49 -11.92
N ARG A 47 -5.48 -13.48 -11.73
CA ARG A 47 -5.07 -13.01 -10.41
C ARG A 47 -5.49 -11.56 -10.20
N ILE A 48 -5.86 -11.25 -8.99
CA ILE A 48 -6.11 -9.88 -8.53
C ILE A 48 -4.86 -9.41 -7.81
N GLU A 49 -4.23 -8.39 -8.34
CA GLU A 49 -3.05 -7.79 -7.73
C GLU A 49 -3.45 -6.75 -6.69
N VAL A 50 -2.88 -6.85 -5.51
CA VAL A 50 -2.92 -5.80 -4.50
C VAL A 50 -1.50 -5.35 -4.24
N VAL A 51 -1.15 -4.17 -4.74
CA VAL A 51 0.15 -3.54 -4.49
C VAL A 51 0.10 -2.81 -3.16
N GLU A 52 1.12 -2.99 -2.34
CA GLU A 52 1.45 -2.07 -1.26
C GLU A 52 2.59 -1.17 -1.68
N LEU A 53 2.35 0.14 -1.84
CA LEU A 53 3.41 1.14 -1.88
C LEU A 53 3.89 1.36 -0.46
N PHE A 54 5.13 0.95 -0.18
CA PHE A 54 5.69 0.95 1.16
C PHE A 54 7.07 1.62 1.22
N GLY A 55 7.55 1.86 2.43
CA GLY A 55 8.94 2.25 2.66
C GLY A 55 9.48 1.66 3.95
N TYR A 56 10.67 1.07 3.88
CA TYR A 56 11.29 0.49 5.07
C TYR A 56 11.49 1.50 6.20
N ALA A 57 11.81 2.76 5.89
CA ALA A 57 11.98 3.80 6.90
C ALA A 57 10.65 4.37 7.46
N CYS A 58 9.50 3.97 6.92
CA CYS A 58 8.19 4.43 7.33
C CYS A 58 7.67 3.65 8.54
N PRO A 59 7.42 4.30 9.70
CA PRO A 59 6.90 3.61 10.88
C PRO A 59 5.47 3.07 10.68
N HIS A 60 4.64 3.75 9.88
CA HIS A 60 3.31 3.28 9.56
C HIS A 60 3.33 1.99 8.73
N CYS A 61 4.29 1.84 7.79
CA CYS A 61 4.48 0.59 7.06
C CYS A 61 4.93 -0.53 8.00
N ALA A 62 5.83 -0.25 8.94
CA ALA A 62 6.25 -1.24 9.93
C ALA A 62 5.09 -1.74 10.82
N HIS A 63 4.14 -0.87 11.16
CA HIS A 63 2.93 -1.25 11.88
C HIS A 63 1.92 -1.98 10.98
N PHE A 64 1.90 -1.67 9.69
CA PHE A 64 0.99 -2.27 8.72
C PHE A 64 1.39 -3.70 8.33
N GLU A 65 2.67 -3.99 8.30
CA GLU A 65 3.21 -5.28 7.85
C GLU A 65 2.55 -6.52 8.50
N PRO A 66 2.41 -6.63 9.84
CA PRO A 66 1.73 -7.77 10.45
C PRO A 66 0.25 -7.85 10.07
N LEU A 67 -0.46 -6.72 10.01
CA LEU A 67 -1.87 -6.66 9.62
C LEU A 67 -2.07 -7.10 8.17
N LEU A 68 -1.18 -6.65 7.29
CA LEU A 68 -1.21 -6.98 5.87
C LEU A 68 -0.92 -8.47 5.61
N LYS A 69 -0.03 -9.08 6.41
CA LYS A 69 0.23 -10.53 6.36
C LYS A 69 -0.98 -11.35 6.81
N GLU A 70 -1.59 -10.98 7.91
CA GLU A 70 -2.83 -11.62 8.38
C GLU A 70 -3.94 -11.46 7.35
N TRP A 71 -4.09 -10.28 6.78
CA TRP A 71 -5.03 -10.03 5.72
C TRP A 71 -4.76 -10.96 4.52
N LYS A 72 -3.51 -11.04 4.07
CA LYS A 72 -3.13 -11.91 2.92
C LYS A 72 -3.41 -13.38 3.19
N GLN A 73 -3.22 -13.86 4.42
CA GLN A 73 -3.54 -15.25 4.79
C GLN A 73 -5.04 -15.59 4.67
N ARG A 74 -5.91 -14.59 4.87
CA ARG A 74 -7.36 -14.73 4.69
C ARG A 74 -7.81 -14.65 3.24
N GLN A 75 -6.96 -14.15 2.34
CA GLN A 75 -7.27 -14.05 0.92
C GLN A 75 -7.17 -15.41 0.20
N GLY A 76 -7.99 -15.58 -0.85
CA GLY A 76 -7.89 -16.70 -1.77
C GLY A 76 -6.56 -16.73 -2.52
N LYS A 77 -6.29 -17.87 -3.16
CA LYS A 77 -5.09 -18.04 -4.01
C LYS A 77 -5.12 -17.13 -5.25
N ASP A 78 -6.25 -16.57 -5.58
CA ASP A 78 -6.48 -15.64 -6.68
C ASP A 78 -5.96 -14.22 -6.40
N VAL A 79 -5.58 -13.89 -5.17
CA VAL A 79 -5.04 -12.58 -4.79
C VAL A 79 -3.52 -12.63 -4.67
N ASP A 80 -2.83 -11.71 -5.31
CA ASP A 80 -1.39 -11.48 -5.18
C ASP A 80 -1.14 -10.20 -4.40
N LEU A 81 -0.49 -10.30 -3.26
CA LEU A 81 0.06 -9.15 -2.55
C LEU A 81 1.47 -8.87 -3.05
N VAL A 82 1.71 -7.67 -3.56
CA VAL A 82 2.96 -7.27 -4.20
C VAL A 82 3.52 -6.02 -3.52
N PRO A 83 4.58 -6.12 -2.72
CA PRO A 83 5.23 -4.95 -2.16
C PRO A 83 6.01 -4.21 -3.25
N VAL A 84 5.81 -2.90 -3.34
CA VAL A 84 6.54 -2.00 -4.23
C VAL A 84 7.13 -0.86 -3.40
N PRO A 85 8.46 -0.71 -3.37
CA PRO A 85 9.08 0.30 -2.53
C PRO A 85 8.87 1.70 -3.13
N ALA A 86 8.51 2.66 -2.28
CA ALA A 86 8.40 4.06 -2.66
C ALA A 86 9.78 4.65 -2.97
N ALA A 87 10.00 5.04 -4.23
CA ALA A 87 11.27 5.58 -4.73
C ALA A 87 11.24 7.11 -4.79
N PHE A 88 10.96 7.79 -3.66
CA PHE A 88 10.81 9.25 -3.58
C PHE A 88 12.13 10.03 -3.49
N GLY A 89 13.28 9.34 -3.59
CA GLY A 89 14.61 9.93 -3.45
C GLY A 89 15.11 9.96 -2.00
N GLY A 90 16.33 10.49 -1.79
CA GLY A 90 16.93 10.55 -0.47
C GLY A 90 17.02 9.19 0.22
N ALA A 91 16.70 9.14 1.53
CA ALA A 91 16.67 7.91 2.31
C ALA A 91 15.71 6.84 1.74
N TRP A 92 14.61 7.25 1.14
CA TRP A 92 13.69 6.34 0.46
C TRP A 92 14.35 5.60 -0.70
N GLY A 93 15.19 6.32 -1.48
CA GLY A 93 15.91 5.74 -2.62
C GLY A 93 16.90 4.66 -2.20
N ALA A 94 17.63 4.84 -1.09
CA ALA A 94 18.54 3.83 -0.57
C ALA A 94 17.82 2.53 -0.19
N TRP A 95 16.70 2.66 0.49
CA TRP A 95 15.88 1.51 0.90
C TRP A 95 15.16 0.82 -0.27
N ALA A 96 14.64 1.60 -1.22
CA ALA A 96 14.03 1.04 -2.43
C ALA A 96 15.06 0.28 -3.27
N ARG A 97 16.27 0.80 -3.37
CA ARG A 97 17.41 0.13 -4.02
C ARG A 97 17.75 -1.18 -3.32
N ALA A 98 17.84 -1.17 -1.99
CA ALA A 98 18.10 -2.38 -1.20
C ALA A 98 17.02 -3.45 -1.40
N PHE A 99 15.75 -3.06 -1.45
CA PHE A 99 14.64 -3.97 -1.74
C PHE A 99 14.81 -4.66 -3.09
N PHE A 100 15.09 -3.90 -4.15
CA PHE A 100 15.24 -4.46 -5.47
C PHE A 100 16.49 -5.33 -5.61
N ALA A 101 17.62 -4.93 -5.02
CA ALA A 101 18.82 -5.75 -4.96
C ALA A 101 18.58 -7.07 -4.21
N ALA A 102 17.89 -7.01 -3.08
CA ALA A 102 17.51 -8.21 -2.32
C ALA A 102 16.53 -9.11 -3.09
N SER A 103 15.61 -8.51 -3.86
CA SER A 103 14.70 -9.23 -4.74
C SER A 103 15.47 -10.02 -5.80
N ASP A 104 16.42 -9.38 -6.47
CA ASP A 104 17.21 -10.00 -7.55
C ASP A 104 18.14 -11.13 -7.03
N LEU A 105 18.50 -11.04 -5.76
CA LEU A 105 19.29 -12.08 -5.07
C LEU A 105 18.44 -13.16 -4.37
N GLY A 106 17.09 -13.10 -4.48
CA GLY A 106 16.19 -14.07 -3.86
C GLY A 106 16.16 -14.02 -2.33
N LEU A 107 16.43 -12.85 -1.75
CA LEU A 107 16.56 -12.68 -0.29
C LEU A 107 15.27 -12.19 0.39
N LEU A 108 14.30 -11.65 -0.36
CA LEU A 108 13.13 -10.94 0.22
C LEU A 108 12.37 -11.77 1.24
N SER A 109 12.13 -13.06 0.98
CA SER A 109 11.38 -13.93 1.90
C SER A 109 12.01 -14.08 3.28
N ARG A 110 13.32 -13.84 3.40
CA ARG A 110 14.10 -13.93 4.65
C ARG A 110 14.41 -12.58 5.26
N THR A 111 14.33 -11.51 4.46
CA THR A 111 14.89 -10.21 4.87
C THR A 111 13.85 -9.10 4.97
N HIS A 112 12.69 -9.22 4.34
CA HIS A 112 11.71 -8.13 4.33
C HIS A 112 11.30 -7.72 5.75
N ASP A 113 10.87 -8.66 6.56
CA ASP A 113 10.52 -8.43 7.97
C ASP A 113 11.72 -8.02 8.81
N ALA A 114 12.83 -8.68 8.55
CA ALA A 114 14.05 -8.44 9.31
C ALA A 114 14.58 -7.01 9.12
N VAL A 115 14.38 -6.41 7.94
CA VAL A 115 14.72 -5.01 7.71
C VAL A 115 13.80 -4.10 8.52
N PHE A 116 12.49 -4.31 8.51
CA PHE A 116 11.57 -3.53 9.35
C PHE A 116 11.93 -3.66 10.84
N ALA A 117 12.19 -4.86 11.32
CA ALA A 117 12.59 -5.09 12.71
C ALA A 117 13.92 -4.39 13.04
N ALA A 118 14.90 -4.47 12.14
CA ALA A 118 16.21 -3.85 12.33
C ALA A 118 16.14 -2.32 12.44
N ILE A 119 15.23 -1.67 11.74
CA ILE A 119 15.06 -0.21 11.76
C ILE A 119 14.18 0.22 12.95
N HIS A 120 13.03 -0.43 13.14
CA HIS A 120 11.96 0.10 14.00
C HIS A 120 11.89 -0.53 15.39
N GLN A 121 12.45 -1.74 15.57
CA GLN A 121 12.42 -2.45 16.85
C GLN A 121 13.78 -2.52 17.51
N ASN A 122 14.83 -2.84 16.74
CA ASN A 122 16.14 -3.19 17.28
C ASN A 122 17.17 -2.05 17.15
N GLY A 123 16.90 -1.01 16.37
CA GLY A 123 17.84 0.10 16.13
C GLY A 123 19.15 -0.33 15.47
N GLN A 124 19.18 -1.47 14.78
CA GLN A 124 20.38 -2.03 14.15
C GLN A 124 20.74 -1.36 12.81
N LEU A 125 19.75 -0.72 12.18
CA LEU A 125 19.93 0.00 10.93
C LEU A 125 19.38 1.42 11.06
N PRO A 126 20.12 2.41 10.53
CA PRO A 126 19.63 3.78 10.50
C PRO A 126 18.53 3.94 9.45
N ARG A 127 17.71 4.99 9.59
CA ARG A 127 16.69 5.31 8.56
C ARG A 127 17.28 5.71 7.20
N ASN A 128 18.55 6.13 7.18
CA ASN A 128 19.28 6.47 5.96
C ASN A 128 20.61 5.68 5.92
N PRO A 129 20.58 4.40 5.54
CA PRO A 129 21.75 3.54 5.54
C PRO A 129 22.70 3.83 4.38
N SER A 130 23.98 3.65 4.64
CA SER A 130 25.02 3.55 3.61
C SER A 130 24.98 2.19 2.90
N ALA A 131 25.57 2.12 1.71
CA ALA A 131 25.73 0.84 1.00
C ALA A 131 26.52 -0.19 1.80
N GLN A 132 27.46 0.26 2.64
CA GLN A 132 28.26 -0.62 3.51
C GLN A 132 27.40 -1.23 4.62
N GLU A 133 26.57 -0.43 5.30
CA GLU A 133 25.65 -0.91 6.34
C GLU A 133 24.64 -1.89 5.78
N LEU A 134 24.09 -1.61 4.59
CA LEU A 134 23.22 -2.53 3.88
C LEU A 134 23.91 -3.85 3.55
N ALA A 135 25.11 -3.80 2.96
CA ALA A 135 25.87 -4.99 2.62
C ALA A 135 26.20 -5.84 3.86
N ALA A 136 26.61 -5.21 4.96
CA ALA A 136 26.87 -5.88 6.22
C ALA A 136 25.58 -6.53 6.80
N PHE A 137 24.45 -5.84 6.71
CA PHE A 137 23.17 -6.38 7.16
C PHE A 137 22.76 -7.61 6.34
N TYR A 138 22.71 -7.49 5.02
CA TYR A 138 22.29 -8.58 4.14
C TYR A 138 23.29 -9.75 4.12
N GLY A 139 24.57 -9.49 4.42
CA GLY A 139 25.60 -10.53 4.61
C GLY A 139 25.22 -11.56 5.67
N ARG A 140 24.51 -11.16 6.73
CA ARG A 140 24.00 -12.07 7.76
C ARG A 140 22.93 -13.06 7.26
N TYR A 141 22.39 -12.81 6.06
CA TYR A 141 21.40 -13.65 5.40
C TYR A 141 22.00 -14.49 4.27
N GLY A 142 23.33 -14.65 4.25
CA GLY A 142 24.04 -15.62 3.39
C GLY A 142 24.39 -15.10 2.01
N VAL A 143 24.44 -13.78 1.80
CA VAL A 143 25.00 -13.19 0.59
C VAL A 143 26.35 -12.57 0.91
N ASP A 144 27.33 -12.72 0.00
CA ASP A 144 28.59 -12.01 0.11
C ASP A 144 28.35 -10.48 0.08
N PRO A 145 28.93 -9.70 1.04
CA PRO A 145 28.71 -8.24 1.12
C PRO A 145 29.11 -7.50 -0.17
N GLU A 146 30.20 -7.92 -0.84
CA GLU A 146 30.63 -7.29 -2.11
C GLU A 146 29.62 -7.58 -3.22
N ARG A 147 29.10 -8.80 -3.27
CA ARG A 147 28.04 -9.18 -4.20
C ARG A 147 26.77 -8.34 -3.95
N PHE A 148 26.41 -8.10 -2.69
CA PHE A 148 25.26 -7.24 -2.40
C PHE A 148 25.52 -5.78 -2.80
N ARG A 149 26.73 -5.24 -2.55
CA ARG A 149 27.12 -3.90 -3.01
C ARG A 149 27.08 -3.78 -4.54
N ALA A 150 27.56 -4.79 -5.24
CA ALA A 150 27.47 -4.83 -6.71
C ALA A 150 25.99 -4.84 -7.18
N ALA A 151 25.12 -5.60 -6.50
CA ALA A 151 23.68 -5.62 -6.80
C ALA A 151 23.01 -4.26 -6.53
N LEU A 152 23.43 -3.51 -5.49
CA LEU A 152 22.94 -2.15 -5.26
C LEU A 152 23.29 -1.19 -6.42
N ALA A 153 24.42 -1.41 -7.09
CA ALA A 153 24.91 -0.58 -8.19
C ALA A 153 24.46 -1.07 -9.58
N ASP A 154 23.66 -2.14 -9.66
CA ASP A 154 23.23 -2.70 -10.93
C ASP A 154 22.27 -1.75 -11.66
N PRO A 155 22.50 -1.42 -12.95
CA PRO A 155 21.60 -0.55 -13.74
C PRO A 155 20.17 -1.08 -13.84
N ARG A 156 19.95 -2.39 -13.70
CA ARG A 156 18.60 -2.97 -13.64
C ARG A 156 17.82 -2.51 -12.41
N VAL A 157 18.51 -2.27 -11.30
CA VAL A 157 17.90 -1.70 -10.09
C VAL A 157 17.48 -0.25 -10.35
N ASP A 158 18.29 0.54 -11.08
CA ASP A 158 17.91 1.91 -11.47
C ASP A 158 16.63 1.93 -12.34
N ALA A 159 16.53 1.02 -13.29
CA ALA A 159 15.33 0.89 -14.12
C ALA A 159 14.08 0.52 -13.29
N ARG A 160 14.24 -0.37 -12.30
CA ARG A 160 13.14 -0.74 -11.37
C ARG A 160 12.74 0.41 -10.45
N LEU A 161 13.70 1.21 -9.98
CA LEU A 161 13.43 2.42 -9.20
C LEU A 161 12.65 3.45 -10.01
N ALA A 162 13.07 3.70 -11.26
CA ALA A 162 12.36 4.59 -12.18
C ALA A 162 10.91 4.11 -12.38
N ARG A 163 10.73 2.84 -12.69
CA ARG A 163 9.39 2.24 -12.85
C ARG A 163 8.53 2.35 -11.59
N ALA A 164 9.10 2.10 -10.40
CA ALA A 164 8.37 2.22 -9.14
C ALA A 164 7.92 3.66 -8.89
N ARG A 165 8.76 4.63 -9.21
CA ARG A 165 8.43 6.05 -9.13
C ARG A 165 7.31 6.42 -10.11
N GLU A 166 7.41 6.00 -11.36
CA GLU A 166 6.38 6.23 -12.39
C GLU A 166 5.04 5.63 -11.99
N PHE A 167 5.06 4.40 -11.48
CA PHE A 167 3.86 3.73 -10.98
C PHE A 167 3.22 4.50 -9.81
N ALA A 168 4.02 4.94 -8.84
CA ALA A 168 3.52 5.73 -7.72
C ALA A 168 2.88 7.05 -8.17
N ILE A 169 3.53 7.76 -9.12
CA ILE A 169 3.01 9.02 -9.69
C ILE A 169 1.73 8.78 -10.47
N ALA A 170 1.71 7.80 -11.37
CA ALA A 170 0.54 7.47 -12.19
C ALA A 170 -0.66 7.02 -11.34
N SER A 171 -0.39 6.39 -10.19
CA SER A 171 -1.42 5.98 -9.24
C SER A 171 -1.83 7.09 -8.25
N GLY A 172 -1.23 8.28 -8.35
CA GLY A 172 -1.53 9.41 -7.47
C GLY A 172 -1.16 9.16 -6.01
N VAL A 173 -0.11 8.38 -5.73
CA VAL A 173 0.32 8.06 -4.37
C VAL A 173 0.99 9.25 -3.72
N GLU A 174 0.49 9.68 -2.56
CA GLU A 174 0.97 10.83 -1.79
C GLU A 174 1.75 10.44 -0.54
N GLY A 175 1.66 9.17 -0.13
CA GLY A 175 2.29 8.67 1.09
C GLY A 175 2.36 7.15 1.17
N THR A 176 2.91 6.64 2.27
CA THR A 176 3.01 5.21 2.56
C THR A 176 2.53 4.89 3.97
N PRO A 177 1.92 3.72 4.19
CA PRO A 177 1.56 2.73 3.18
C PRO A 177 0.37 3.17 2.32
N THR A 178 0.31 2.75 1.06
CA THR A 178 -0.85 2.93 0.19
C THR A 178 -1.14 1.61 -0.54
N LEU A 179 -2.39 1.16 -0.53
CA LEU A 179 -2.83 -0.02 -1.28
C LEU A 179 -3.41 0.39 -2.65
N ILE A 180 -3.05 -0.38 -3.68
CA ILE A 180 -3.58 -0.24 -5.04
C ILE A 180 -4.08 -1.59 -5.51
N VAL A 181 -5.35 -1.69 -5.89
CA VAL A 181 -5.98 -2.93 -6.36
C VAL A 181 -6.03 -2.93 -7.89
N ASN A 182 -5.46 -3.96 -8.52
CA ASN A 182 -5.38 -4.18 -9.97
C ASN A 182 -4.88 -2.98 -10.78
N GLY A 183 -4.08 -2.09 -10.16
CA GLY A 183 -3.66 -0.83 -10.75
C GLY A 183 -4.81 0.16 -11.02
N ARG A 184 -6.05 -0.20 -10.66
CA ARG A 184 -7.27 0.55 -10.98
C ARG A 184 -7.83 1.37 -9.83
N TYR A 185 -7.57 0.96 -8.60
CA TYR A 185 -8.14 1.59 -7.42
C TYR A 185 -7.08 1.90 -6.39
N ARG A 186 -6.92 3.17 -6.04
CA ARG A 186 -6.11 3.60 -4.90
C ARG A 186 -7.00 3.73 -3.67
N VAL A 187 -6.64 3.02 -2.62
CA VAL A 187 -7.35 3.02 -1.33
C VAL A 187 -7.06 4.30 -0.56
N LEU A 188 -8.10 4.86 0.10
CA LEU A 188 -8.05 6.09 0.89
C LEU A 188 -8.45 5.87 2.36
N GLY A 189 -8.20 4.70 2.92
CA GLY A 189 -8.53 4.41 4.32
C GLY A 189 -7.87 5.38 5.29
N SER A 190 -8.63 5.86 6.26
CA SER A 190 -8.15 6.76 7.33
C SER A 190 -7.35 6.04 8.41
N THR A 191 -7.51 4.71 8.51
CA THR A 191 -6.72 3.82 9.36
C THR A 191 -6.17 2.65 8.55
N LEU A 192 -5.22 1.92 9.12
CA LEU A 192 -4.64 0.73 8.47
C LEU A 192 -5.70 -0.37 8.30
N GLU A 193 -6.53 -0.58 9.31
CA GLU A 193 -7.63 -1.55 9.30
C GLU A 193 -8.70 -1.17 8.28
N GLU A 194 -9.04 0.11 8.20
CA GLU A 194 -9.98 0.60 7.19
C GLU A 194 -9.43 0.41 5.77
N SER A 195 -8.15 0.65 5.55
CA SER A 195 -7.49 0.37 4.27
C SER A 195 -7.63 -1.09 3.86
N LEU A 196 -7.48 -2.03 4.80
CA LEU A 196 -7.68 -3.45 4.53
C LEU A 196 -9.14 -3.80 4.25
N ARG A 197 -10.10 -3.21 4.97
CA ARG A 197 -11.53 -3.40 4.73
C ARG A 197 -11.94 -2.91 3.33
N ILE A 198 -11.44 -1.75 2.92
CA ILE A 198 -11.67 -1.20 1.58
C ILE A 198 -11.04 -2.11 0.51
N ALA A 199 -9.81 -2.58 0.74
CA ALA A 199 -9.14 -3.51 -0.16
C ALA A 199 -9.92 -4.83 -0.31
N ASP A 200 -10.48 -5.39 0.77
CA ASP A 200 -11.34 -6.58 0.73
C ASP A 200 -12.55 -6.36 -0.18
N TRP A 201 -13.21 -5.23 -0.03
CA TRP A 201 -14.37 -4.89 -0.85
C TRP A 201 -13.99 -4.73 -2.33
N LEU A 202 -12.87 -4.06 -2.62
CA LEU A 202 -12.38 -3.88 -3.99
C LEU A 202 -11.97 -5.22 -4.61
N VAL A 203 -11.31 -6.10 -3.86
CA VAL A 203 -10.98 -7.47 -4.30
C VAL A 203 -12.24 -8.26 -4.62
N ALA A 204 -13.27 -8.19 -3.75
CA ALA A 204 -14.56 -8.83 -4.01
C ALA A 204 -15.25 -8.28 -5.26
N ARG A 205 -15.14 -6.97 -5.50
CA ARG A 205 -15.63 -6.31 -6.71
C ARG A 205 -14.90 -6.81 -7.97
N GLU A 206 -13.59 -6.94 -7.93
CA GLU A 206 -12.78 -7.42 -9.06
C GLU A 206 -12.98 -8.90 -9.38
N ARG A 207 -13.45 -9.71 -8.40
CA ARG A 207 -13.87 -11.11 -8.63
C ARG A 207 -15.15 -11.24 -9.44
N GLN A 208 -15.99 -10.20 -9.44
CA GLN A 208 -17.23 -10.22 -10.22
C GLN A 208 -16.90 -10.02 -11.70
N PRO A 209 -17.42 -10.86 -12.61
CA PRO A 209 -17.27 -10.58 -14.02
C PRO A 209 -17.83 -9.19 -14.31
N ALA A 210 -17.10 -8.42 -15.13
CA ALA A 210 -17.57 -7.10 -15.55
C ALA A 210 -19.02 -7.27 -16.00
N LYS A 211 -19.97 -6.61 -15.31
CA LYS A 211 -21.34 -6.55 -15.78
C LYS A 211 -21.25 -5.99 -17.19
N SER A 212 -21.49 -6.87 -18.19
CA SER A 212 -21.56 -6.44 -19.58
C SER A 212 -22.60 -5.33 -19.63
N GLY A 213 -22.12 -4.09 -19.68
CA GLY A 213 -22.96 -2.93 -19.83
C GLY A 213 -23.69 -3.09 -21.16
N LYS A 214 -24.92 -3.55 -21.11
CA LYS A 214 -25.88 -3.33 -22.18
C LYS A 214 -26.10 -1.82 -22.15
N ALA A 215 -25.43 -1.13 -23.07
CA ALA A 215 -25.79 0.25 -23.38
C ALA A 215 -27.28 0.30 -23.76
N PRO A 216 -28.01 1.29 -23.32
CA PRO A 216 -29.38 1.52 -23.70
C PRO A 216 -29.52 1.83 -25.20
#